data_668d736cc476164eb9e5cef7bd401f14
#
_entry.id   668d736cc476164eb9e5cef7bd401f14
#
_cell.length_a   1.000
_cell.length_b   1.000
_cell.length_c   1.000
_cell.angle_alpha   90.00
_cell.angle_beta   90.00
_cell.angle_gamma   90.00
#
_symmetry.space_group_name_H-M   'P 1'
#
loop_
_entity.id
_entity.type
_entity.pdbx_description
1 polymer ?
#
loop_
_entity_poly.entity_id
_entity_poly.type
_entity_poly.pdbx_seq_one_letter_code
_entity_poly.pdbx_strand_id
1 'polypeptide(L)'
;YYCYDIPSLTFFAVGVVLFVTKKWMFFYPVFILACFNRESACFISLAGGIVTFNLFSIIFSVFCKNNRILLAHIILQVVIWFSLRIILSYLVRNNPGILFENPQSMINFLHCIWTGESHWAMHNPIWYFTLFAGIWVIPLLLYKYLDFQTRRLAIVGLIYVIALCFRSNMMEIRVYNELNVIIFVCMIISIKSKFQNHIV
;
A
#
# COMPACT_ATOMS: atom_id res chain seq x y z
N TYR A 1 -1.52 -11.05 -16.89
CA TYR A 1 -1.77 -9.71 -16.35
C TYR A 1 -3.25 -9.40 -16.49
N TYR A 2 -3.89 -9.02 -15.40
CA TYR A 2 -5.29 -8.56 -15.42
C TYR A 2 -5.31 -7.06 -15.76
N CYS A 3 -6.28 -6.65 -16.57
CA CYS A 3 -6.36 -5.27 -17.07
C CYS A 3 -6.53 -4.20 -15.95
N TYR A 4 -6.87 -4.60 -14.72
CA TYR A 4 -7.02 -3.70 -13.56
C TYR A 4 -5.73 -3.53 -12.72
N ASP A 5 -4.65 -4.27 -13.00
CA ASP A 5 -3.40 -4.17 -12.24
C ASP A 5 -2.66 -2.86 -12.50
N ILE A 6 -2.57 -2.44 -13.77
CA ILE A 6 -1.95 -1.17 -14.16
C ILE A 6 -2.72 0.03 -13.59
N PRO A 7 -4.07 0.11 -13.72
CA PRO A 7 -4.84 1.14 -13.07
C PRO A 7 -4.63 1.22 -11.54
N SER A 8 -4.57 0.08 -10.86
CA SER A 8 -4.34 0.03 -9.41
C SER A 8 -3.03 0.72 -9.02
N LEU A 9 -1.94 0.36 -9.68
CA LEU A 9 -0.61 0.94 -9.46
C LEU A 9 -0.61 2.45 -9.76
N THR A 10 -1.24 2.84 -10.87
CA THR A 10 -1.35 4.25 -11.28
C THR A 10 -2.15 5.07 -10.27
N PHE A 11 -3.34 4.59 -9.88
CA PHE A 11 -4.18 5.27 -8.90
C PHE A 11 -3.49 5.40 -7.54
N PHE A 12 -2.76 4.38 -7.11
CA PHE A 12 -2.02 4.44 -5.86
C PHE A 12 -0.93 5.51 -5.93
N ALA A 13 -0.07 5.48 -6.96
CA ALA A 13 1.00 6.45 -7.13
C ALA A 13 0.49 7.89 -7.22
N VAL A 14 -0.48 8.13 -8.13
CA VAL A 14 -1.07 9.47 -8.33
C VAL A 14 -1.82 9.91 -7.08
N GLY A 15 -2.58 9.03 -6.45
CA GLY A 15 -3.32 9.32 -5.21
C GLY A 15 -2.39 9.77 -4.08
N VAL A 16 -1.30 9.07 -3.84
CA VAL A 16 -0.32 9.46 -2.79
C VAL A 16 0.30 10.82 -3.11
N VAL A 17 0.69 11.07 -4.36
CA VAL A 17 1.25 12.37 -4.78
C VAL A 17 0.24 13.50 -4.59
N LEU A 18 -1.01 13.33 -5.00
CA LEU A 18 -2.07 14.32 -4.86
C LEU A 18 -2.39 14.59 -3.39
N PHE A 19 -2.39 13.56 -2.54
CA PHE A 19 -2.57 13.70 -1.10
C PHE A 19 -1.45 14.54 -0.46
N VAL A 20 -0.19 14.16 -0.70
CA VAL A 20 0.98 14.85 -0.12
C VAL A 20 1.07 16.30 -0.59
N THR A 21 0.72 16.56 -1.86
CA THR A 21 0.68 17.91 -2.42
C THR A 21 -0.60 18.68 -2.07
N LYS A 22 -1.51 18.06 -1.30
CA LYS A 22 -2.79 18.66 -0.85
C LYS A 22 -3.69 19.14 -2.00
N LYS A 23 -3.59 18.52 -3.18
CA LYS A 23 -4.43 18.85 -4.34
C LYS A 23 -5.78 18.12 -4.26
N TRP A 24 -6.60 18.47 -3.28
CA TRP A 24 -7.83 17.75 -2.91
C TRP A 24 -8.85 17.65 -4.04
N MET A 25 -8.95 18.68 -4.90
CA MET A 25 -9.88 18.70 -6.02
C MET A 25 -9.62 17.57 -7.03
N PHE A 26 -8.35 17.24 -7.26
CA PHE A 26 -7.96 16.13 -8.14
C PHE A 26 -7.85 14.82 -7.38
N PHE A 27 -7.58 14.88 -6.09
CA PHE A 27 -7.42 13.70 -5.25
C PHE A 27 -8.72 12.88 -5.15
N TYR A 28 -9.85 13.52 -4.84
CA TYR A 28 -11.09 12.78 -4.61
C TYR A 28 -11.60 12.01 -5.82
N PRO A 29 -11.63 12.54 -7.06
CA PRO A 29 -11.96 11.73 -8.24
C PRO A 29 -11.05 10.52 -8.42
N VAL A 30 -9.73 10.70 -8.27
CA VAL A 30 -8.75 9.60 -8.36
C VAL A 30 -8.97 8.56 -7.26
N PHE A 31 -9.21 9.01 -6.03
CA PHE A 31 -9.47 8.13 -4.88
C PHE A 31 -10.74 7.31 -5.05
N ILE A 32 -11.83 7.92 -5.52
CA ILE A 32 -13.08 7.23 -5.80
C ILE A 32 -12.88 6.16 -6.88
N LEU A 33 -12.22 6.50 -8.00
CA LEU A 33 -11.89 5.54 -9.04
C LEU A 33 -11.01 4.39 -8.52
N ALA A 34 -10.03 4.70 -7.67
CA ALA A 34 -9.21 3.69 -7.01
C ALA A 34 -10.06 2.74 -6.14
N CYS A 35 -11.03 3.27 -5.40
CA CYS A 35 -11.94 2.48 -4.57
C CYS A 35 -12.82 1.52 -5.39
N PHE A 36 -13.23 1.91 -6.60
CA PHE A 36 -13.93 1.00 -7.52
C PHE A 36 -13.01 -0.08 -8.09
N ASN A 37 -11.73 0.26 -8.29
CA ASN A 37 -10.77 -0.66 -8.87
C ASN A 37 -10.29 -1.71 -7.87
N ARG A 38 -9.95 -1.31 -6.62
CA ARG A 38 -9.42 -2.22 -5.60
C ARG A 38 -9.76 -1.82 -4.16
N GLU A 39 -9.81 -2.83 -3.29
CA GLU A 39 -10.01 -2.63 -1.85
C GLU A 39 -8.84 -1.94 -1.19
N SER A 40 -7.62 -2.20 -1.67
CA SER A 40 -6.37 -1.61 -1.21
C SER A 40 -6.28 -0.09 -1.38
N ALA A 41 -7.24 0.55 -2.06
CA ALA A 41 -7.29 2.01 -2.20
C ALA A 41 -7.28 2.77 -0.84
N CYS A 42 -7.75 2.16 0.27
CA CYS A 42 -7.65 2.76 1.60
C CYS A 42 -6.19 3.03 2.02
N PHE A 43 -5.22 2.29 1.48
CA PHE A 43 -3.80 2.52 1.76
C PHE A 43 -3.26 3.81 1.15
N ILE A 44 -3.93 4.41 0.15
CA ILE A 44 -3.61 5.76 -0.35
C ILE A 44 -3.76 6.78 0.78
N SER A 45 -4.87 6.71 1.52
CA SER A 45 -5.14 7.59 2.67
C SER A 45 -4.17 7.33 3.81
N LEU A 46 -3.86 6.06 4.08
CA LEU A 46 -2.89 5.68 5.10
C LEU A 46 -1.48 6.17 4.75
N ALA A 47 -1.04 5.97 3.51
CA ALA A 47 0.26 6.43 3.03
C ALA A 47 0.38 7.95 3.10
N GLY A 48 -0.59 8.66 2.55
CA GLY A 48 -0.64 10.11 2.61
C GLY A 48 -0.67 10.63 4.05
N GLY A 49 -1.47 10.01 4.92
CA GLY A 49 -1.56 10.35 6.33
C GLY A 49 -0.23 10.15 7.06
N ILE A 50 0.37 8.97 6.98
CA ILE A 50 1.64 8.65 7.67
C ILE A 50 2.79 9.54 7.19
N VAL A 51 2.85 9.84 5.88
CA VAL A 51 3.91 10.71 5.33
C VAL A 51 3.74 12.16 5.80
N THR A 52 2.50 12.65 5.87
CA THR A 52 2.24 14.07 6.21
C THR A 52 2.13 14.34 7.70
N PHE A 53 1.58 13.40 8.50
CA PHE A 53 1.50 13.54 9.95
C PHE A 53 2.82 13.22 10.63
N ASN A 54 3.22 14.04 11.58
CA ASN A 54 4.26 13.66 12.52
C ASN A 54 3.66 12.74 13.59
N LEU A 55 3.93 11.41 13.50
CA LEU A 55 3.36 10.39 14.38
C LEU A 55 3.57 10.71 15.88
N PHE A 56 4.71 11.30 16.24
CA PHE A 56 4.99 11.74 17.61
C PHE A 56 4.19 12.99 18.04
N SER A 57 3.75 13.78 17.08
CA SER A 57 2.95 14.98 17.37
C SER A 57 1.44 14.76 17.21
N ILE A 58 0.97 13.54 16.88
CA ILE A 58 -0.46 13.27 16.69
C ILE A 58 -1.25 13.66 17.96
N ILE A 59 -0.76 13.30 19.14
CA ILE A 59 -1.46 13.61 20.42
C ILE A 59 -1.50 15.13 20.68
N PHE A 60 -0.43 15.87 20.36
CA PHE A 60 -0.37 17.32 20.52
C PHE A 60 -0.85 18.09 19.29
N SER A 61 -0.82 17.48 18.11
CA SER A 61 -1.08 18.14 16.83
C SER A 61 -2.57 18.21 16.46
N VAL A 62 -3.44 17.45 17.15
CA VAL A 62 -4.90 17.58 17.01
C VAL A 62 -5.37 19.02 17.31
N PHE A 63 -4.61 19.77 18.11
CA PHE A 63 -4.91 21.17 18.43
C PHE A 63 -4.49 22.16 17.34
N CYS A 64 -3.60 21.78 16.42
CA CYS A 64 -3.20 22.66 15.31
C CYS A 64 -4.26 22.65 14.19
N LYS A 65 -4.71 23.85 13.76
CA LYS A 65 -5.74 24.04 12.71
C LYS A 65 -5.46 23.24 11.44
N ASN A 66 -4.21 23.23 10.96
CA ASN A 66 -3.83 22.52 9.74
C ASN A 66 -3.98 20.99 9.85
N ASN A 67 -3.76 20.44 11.04
CA ASN A 67 -3.88 19.01 11.27
C ASN A 67 -5.34 18.57 11.40
N ARG A 68 -6.21 19.44 11.92
CA ARG A 68 -7.67 19.17 11.95
C ARG A 68 -8.25 19.06 10.55
N ILE A 69 -7.84 19.94 9.62
CA ILE A 69 -8.26 19.88 8.23
C ILE A 69 -7.80 18.57 7.59
N LEU A 70 -6.54 18.21 7.79
CA LEU A 70 -5.99 16.96 7.25
C LEU A 70 -6.70 15.72 7.85
N LEU A 71 -6.96 15.73 9.16
CA LEU A 71 -7.72 14.67 9.84
C LEU A 71 -9.15 14.56 9.27
N ALA A 72 -9.81 15.70 9.05
CA ALA A 72 -11.14 15.73 8.42
C ALA A 72 -11.12 15.09 7.02
N HIS A 73 -10.09 15.37 6.22
CA HIS A 73 -9.91 14.72 4.91
C HIS A 73 -9.72 13.21 5.04
N ILE A 74 -8.92 12.73 6.00
CA ILE A 74 -8.72 11.28 6.21
C ILE A 74 -10.04 10.62 6.66
N ILE A 75 -10.76 11.23 7.59
CA ILE A 75 -12.06 10.71 8.03
C ILE A 75 -13.02 10.63 6.85
N LEU A 76 -13.10 11.69 6.03
CA LEU A 76 -13.95 11.71 4.84
C LEU A 76 -13.58 10.59 3.86
N GLN A 77 -12.29 10.34 3.64
CA GLN A 77 -11.80 9.26 2.78
C GLN A 77 -12.20 7.87 3.31
N VAL A 78 -12.08 7.66 4.63
CA VAL A 78 -12.52 6.40 5.27
C VAL A 78 -14.02 6.21 5.08
N VAL A 79 -14.82 7.27 5.26
CA VAL A 79 -16.27 7.22 5.05
C VAL A 79 -16.60 6.90 3.59
N ILE A 80 -15.97 7.57 2.63
CA ILE A 80 -16.16 7.30 1.19
C ILE A 80 -15.80 5.85 0.86
N TRP A 81 -14.63 5.39 1.31
CA TRP A 81 -14.17 4.02 1.06
C TRP A 81 -15.17 3.00 1.61
N PHE A 82 -15.58 3.16 2.87
CA PHE A 82 -16.50 2.23 3.53
C PHE A 82 -17.88 2.22 2.86
N SER A 83 -18.42 3.40 2.52
CA SER A 83 -19.70 3.53 1.81
C SER A 83 -19.66 2.85 0.45
N LEU A 84 -18.60 3.07 -0.33
CA LEU A 84 -18.43 2.41 -1.63
C LEU A 84 -18.31 0.89 -1.49
N ARG A 85 -17.64 0.39 -0.44
CA ARG A 85 -17.56 -1.05 -0.17
C ARG A 85 -18.93 -1.66 0.15
N ILE A 86 -19.76 -0.99 0.94
CA ILE A 86 -21.13 -1.44 1.24
C ILE A 86 -21.96 -1.47 -0.05
N ILE A 87 -21.91 -0.39 -0.85
CA ILE A 87 -22.65 -0.30 -2.11
C ILE A 87 -22.23 -1.41 -3.08
N LEU A 88 -20.93 -1.59 -3.29
CA LEU A 88 -20.39 -2.63 -4.16
C LEU A 88 -20.78 -4.03 -3.67
N SER A 89 -20.67 -4.28 -2.37
CA SER A 89 -21.08 -5.55 -1.75
C SER A 89 -22.56 -5.85 -2.00
N TYR A 90 -23.41 -4.84 -1.93
CA TYR A 90 -24.83 -4.99 -2.21
C TYR A 90 -25.10 -5.24 -3.68
N LEU A 91 -24.48 -4.49 -4.59
CA LEU A 91 -24.66 -4.62 -6.03
C LEU A 91 -24.18 -5.97 -6.57
N VAL A 92 -23.11 -6.53 -6.00
CA VAL A 92 -22.45 -7.74 -6.48
C VAL A 92 -22.84 -8.99 -5.67
N ARG A 93 -23.77 -8.87 -4.72
CA ARG A 93 -24.17 -9.96 -3.82
C ARG A 93 -24.64 -11.25 -4.52
N ASN A 94 -25.19 -11.11 -5.73
CA ASN A 94 -25.67 -12.24 -6.53
C ASN A 94 -24.60 -12.79 -7.49
N ASN A 95 -23.40 -12.22 -7.49
CA ASN A 95 -22.31 -12.70 -8.30
C ASN A 95 -21.60 -13.84 -7.54
N PRO A 96 -21.38 -15.02 -8.15
CA PRO A 96 -20.66 -16.13 -7.49
C PRO A 96 -19.20 -15.86 -7.20
N GLY A 97 -18.68 -14.66 -7.52
CA GLY A 97 -17.33 -14.24 -7.14
C GLY A 97 -17.19 -14.07 -5.63
N ILE A 98 -16.11 -14.54 -5.07
CA ILE A 98 -15.77 -14.35 -3.64
C ILE A 98 -15.28 -12.92 -3.47
N LEU A 99 -16.10 -12.07 -2.83
CA LEU A 99 -15.76 -10.66 -2.52
C LEU A 99 -14.61 -10.52 -1.51
N PHE A 100 -14.39 -11.56 -0.71
CA PHE A 100 -13.30 -11.65 0.25
C PHE A 100 -12.59 -12.97 0.05
N GLU A 101 -11.36 -12.92 -0.37
CA GLU A 101 -10.52 -14.12 -0.44
C GLU A 101 -10.34 -14.72 0.95
N ASN A 102 -10.27 -16.03 0.98
CA ASN A 102 -10.41 -16.87 2.16
C ASN A 102 -9.39 -16.52 3.26
N PRO A 103 -9.78 -16.25 4.52
CA PRO A 103 -8.86 -15.98 5.63
C PRO A 103 -7.91 -17.14 5.96
N GLN A 104 -8.11 -18.31 5.39
CA GLN A 104 -7.16 -19.43 5.50
C GLN A 104 -5.84 -19.20 4.73
N SER A 105 -5.70 -18.11 4.00
CA SER A 105 -4.55 -17.89 3.12
C SER A 105 -3.22 -17.81 3.87
N MET A 106 -3.19 -17.20 5.07
CA MET A 106 -1.96 -17.11 5.87
C MET A 106 -1.55 -18.44 6.48
N ILE A 107 -2.51 -19.20 7.01
CA ILE A 107 -2.26 -20.53 7.57
C ILE A 107 -1.79 -21.47 6.47
N ASN A 108 -2.44 -21.46 5.33
CA ASN A 108 -2.05 -22.24 4.15
C ASN A 108 -0.67 -21.81 3.62
N PHE A 109 -0.39 -20.51 3.59
CA PHE A 109 0.91 -19.98 3.19
C PHE A 109 2.04 -20.45 4.13
N LEU A 110 1.86 -20.34 5.44
CA LEU A 110 2.83 -20.83 6.42
C LEU A 110 2.98 -22.36 6.36
N HIS A 111 1.89 -23.08 6.15
CA HIS A 111 1.91 -24.52 5.97
C HIS A 111 2.70 -24.89 4.71
N CYS A 112 2.48 -24.23 3.58
CA CYS A 112 3.22 -24.47 2.34
C CYS A 112 4.72 -24.15 2.46
N ILE A 113 5.08 -23.07 3.19
CA ILE A 113 6.49 -22.76 3.49
C ILE A 113 7.13 -23.88 4.30
N TRP A 114 6.41 -24.41 5.28
CA TRP A 114 6.91 -25.42 6.20
C TRP A 114 6.99 -26.82 5.58
N THR A 115 5.97 -27.23 4.83
CA THR A 115 5.89 -28.59 4.28
C THR A 115 6.46 -28.74 2.88
N GLY A 116 6.64 -27.64 2.15
CA GLY A 116 6.97 -27.66 0.74
C GLY A 116 5.87 -28.25 -0.16
N GLU A 117 4.72 -28.62 0.46
CA GLU A 117 3.58 -29.19 -0.26
C GLU A 117 2.70 -28.10 -0.83
N SER A 118 2.64 -28.02 -2.15
CA SER A 118 1.63 -27.20 -2.73
C SER A 118 1.35 -27.52 -4.20
N HIS A 119 0.10 -27.33 -4.54
CA HIS A 119 -0.43 -27.58 -5.89
C HIS A 119 -0.14 -26.48 -6.92
N TRP A 120 0.53 -25.39 -6.52
CA TRP A 120 0.82 -24.23 -7.38
C TRP A 120 2.33 -24.01 -7.50
N ALA A 121 2.84 -23.75 -8.67
CA ALA A 121 4.27 -23.66 -8.98
C ALA A 121 5.06 -22.55 -8.22
N MET A 122 4.40 -21.73 -7.42
CA MET A 122 4.99 -20.59 -6.69
C MET A 122 5.39 -20.92 -5.23
N HIS A 123 5.70 -22.16 -4.91
CA HIS A 123 5.78 -22.62 -3.53
C HIS A 123 7.14 -22.61 -2.88
N ASN A 124 8.14 -22.24 -3.63
CA ASN A 124 9.47 -22.11 -3.06
C ASN A 124 9.58 -20.70 -2.42
N PRO A 125 9.90 -20.57 -1.11
CA PRO A 125 10.12 -19.27 -0.47
C PRO A 125 11.16 -18.40 -1.21
N ILE A 126 12.04 -19.00 -2.01
CA ILE A 126 12.96 -18.29 -2.89
C ILE A 126 12.21 -17.37 -3.86
N TRP A 127 11.01 -17.71 -4.34
CA TRP A 127 10.22 -16.89 -5.24
C TRP A 127 9.82 -15.55 -4.60
N TYR A 128 9.59 -15.51 -3.28
CA TYR A 128 9.30 -14.27 -2.57
C TYR A 128 10.53 -13.37 -2.49
N PHE A 129 11.72 -13.94 -2.35
CA PHE A 129 12.97 -13.17 -2.41
C PHE A 129 13.25 -12.60 -3.81
N THR A 130 12.81 -13.29 -4.86
CA THR A 130 12.90 -12.80 -6.23
C THR A 130 11.74 -11.91 -6.64
N LEU A 131 10.75 -11.70 -5.75
CA LEU A 131 9.63 -10.83 -6.00
C LEU A 131 10.17 -9.45 -6.43
N PHE A 132 9.65 -8.94 -7.56
CA PHE A 132 10.15 -7.71 -8.16
C PHE A 132 11.67 -7.73 -8.46
N ALA A 133 12.19 -8.88 -8.88
CA ALA A 133 13.63 -9.07 -9.13
C ALA A 133 14.52 -8.71 -7.92
N GLY A 134 14.03 -8.86 -6.70
CA GLY A 134 14.77 -8.55 -5.47
C GLY A 134 14.99 -7.06 -5.21
N ILE A 135 14.38 -6.16 -5.99
CA ILE A 135 14.57 -4.71 -5.87
C ILE A 135 14.18 -4.20 -4.47
N TRP A 136 13.24 -4.86 -3.79
CA TRP A 136 12.82 -4.52 -2.43
C TRP A 136 13.95 -4.61 -1.38
N VAL A 137 15.02 -5.35 -1.66
CA VAL A 137 16.19 -5.47 -0.79
C VAL A 137 17.00 -4.15 -0.79
N ILE A 138 17.02 -3.43 -1.90
CA ILE A 138 17.82 -2.20 -2.06
C ILE A 138 17.48 -1.13 -1.01
N PRO A 139 16.22 -0.73 -0.80
CA PRO A 139 15.89 0.25 0.23
C PRO A 139 16.14 -0.26 1.65
N LEU A 140 16.11 -1.57 1.90
CA LEU A 140 16.49 -2.12 3.20
C LEU A 140 17.99 -1.97 3.46
N LEU A 141 18.84 -2.33 2.49
CA LEU A 141 20.29 -2.16 2.58
C LEU A 141 20.69 -0.69 2.67
N LEU A 142 19.96 0.18 2.01
CA LEU A 142 20.23 1.62 1.96
C LEU A 142 19.37 2.43 2.94
N TYR A 143 18.76 1.79 3.93
CA TYR A 143 17.80 2.43 4.86
C TYR A 143 18.37 3.67 5.57
N LYS A 144 19.67 3.68 5.87
CA LYS A 144 20.36 4.83 6.48
C LYS A 144 20.34 6.10 5.61
N TYR A 145 20.21 5.94 4.29
CA TYR A 145 20.17 7.07 3.34
C TYR A 145 18.75 7.58 3.07
N LEU A 146 17.73 6.91 3.61
CA LEU A 146 16.35 7.38 3.49
C LEU A 146 16.13 8.60 4.38
N ASP A 147 15.52 9.62 3.82
CA ASP A 147 15.02 10.76 4.59
C ASP A 147 13.83 10.36 5.47
N PHE A 148 13.46 11.23 6.38
CA PHE A 148 12.44 10.94 7.39
C PHE A 148 11.06 10.62 6.78
N GLN A 149 10.67 11.32 5.71
CA GLN A 149 9.38 11.08 5.04
C GLN A 149 9.36 9.72 4.33
N THR A 150 10.45 9.37 3.67
CA THR A 150 10.56 8.09 2.95
C THR A 150 10.64 6.90 3.91
N ARG A 151 11.27 7.04 5.08
CA ARG A 151 11.21 6.01 6.13
C ARG A 151 9.79 5.75 6.59
N ARG A 152 8.97 6.79 6.70
CA ARG A 152 7.55 6.64 7.03
C ARG A 152 6.77 5.94 5.92
N LEU A 153 7.07 6.23 4.66
CA LEU A 153 6.48 5.52 3.54
C LEU A 153 6.83 4.03 3.58
N ALA A 154 8.07 3.68 3.95
CA ALA A 154 8.46 2.29 4.16
C ALA A 154 7.66 1.59 5.27
N ILE A 155 7.31 2.31 6.36
CA ILE A 155 6.41 1.79 7.41
C ILE A 155 5.03 1.48 6.85
N VAL A 156 4.49 2.31 5.94
CA VAL A 156 3.23 2.01 5.24
C VAL A 156 3.34 0.69 4.47
N GLY A 157 4.46 0.48 3.78
CA GLY A 157 4.71 -0.78 3.08
C GLY A 157 4.67 -2.00 4.02
N LEU A 158 5.26 -1.87 5.21
CA LEU A 158 5.20 -2.93 6.23
C LEU A 158 3.77 -3.19 6.71
N ILE A 159 3.01 -2.13 7.02
CA ILE A 159 1.59 -2.24 7.42
C ILE A 159 0.78 -2.89 6.30
N TYR A 160 1.04 -2.51 5.04
CA TYR A 160 0.40 -3.11 3.88
C TYR A 160 0.66 -4.62 3.80
N VAL A 161 1.91 -5.06 3.93
CA VAL A 161 2.26 -6.49 3.94
C VAL A 161 1.56 -7.22 5.09
N ILE A 162 1.54 -6.65 6.29
CA ILE A 162 0.82 -7.23 7.43
C ILE A 162 -0.68 -7.37 7.12
N ALA A 163 -1.30 -6.36 6.54
CA ALA A 163 -2.72 -6.42 6.17
C ALA A 163 -3.00 -7.48 5.10
N LEU A 164 -2.10 -7.65 4.13
CA LEU A 164 -2.19 -8.72 3.12
C LEU A 164 -2.16 -10.12 3.76
N CYS A 165 -1.35 -10.33 4.81
CA CYS A 165 -1.30 -11.60 5.54
C CYS A 165 -2.67 -12.02 6.10
N PHE A 166 -3.54 -11.06 6.43
CA PHE A 166 -4.86 -11.34 7.01
C PHE A 166 -5.99 -11.39 6.00
N ARG A 167 -5.82 -10.78 4.81
CA ARG A 167 -6.97 -10.50 3.93
C ARG A 167 -6.81 -10.97 2.49
N SER A 168 -5.62 -11.35 2.06
CA SER A 168 -5.39 -11.69 0.66
C SER A 168 -4.73 -13.05 0.50
N ASN A 169 -4.80 -13.56 -0.72
CA ASN A 169 -4.03 -14.74 -1.12
C ASN A 169 -2.56 -14.32 -1.32
N MET A 170 -1.74 -14.58 -0.32
CA MET A 170 -0.31 -14.23 -0.32
C MET A 170 0.47 -14.85 -1.50
N MET A 171 -0.08 -15.89 -2.14
CA MET A 171 0.54 -16.56 -3.30
C MET A 171 0.34 -15.79 -4.61
N GLU A 172 -0.52 -14.76 -4.62
CA GLU A 172 -0.77 -13.97 -5.81
C GLU A 172 0.16 -12.74 -5.87
N ILE A 173 1.05 -12.72 -6.86
CA ILE A 173 1.98 -11.58 -7.06
C ILE A 173 1.25 -10.25 -7.21
N ARG A 174 0.06 -10.27 -7.81
CA ARG A 174 -0.73 -9.05 -8.06
C ARG A 174 -1.15 -8.30 -6.79
N VAL A 175 -1.26 -8.98 -5.65
CA VAL A 175 -1.64 -8.32 -4.38
C VAL A 175 -0.55 -7.40 -3.85
N TYR A 176 0.68 -7.53 -4.36
CA TYR A 176 1.81 -6.68 -3.97
C TYR A 176 2.02 -5.48 -4.92
N ASN A 177 1.11 -5.24 -5.87
CA ASN A 177 1.30 -4.17 -6.86
C ASN A 177 1.49 -2.78 -6.24
N GLU A 178 0.69 -2.41 -5.23
CA GLU A 178 0.81 -1.13 -4.56
C GLU A 178 2.12 -1.01 -3.76
N LEU A 179 2.62 -2.13 -3.25
CA LEU A 179 3.92 -2.18 -2.56
C LEU A 179 5.08 -1.82 -3.50
N ASN A 180 4.96 -2.15 -4.80
CA ASN A 180 5.95 -1.76 -5.80
C ASN A 180 6.19 -0.25 -5.82
N VAL A 181 5.13 0.55 -5.77
CA VAL A 181 5.26 2.01 -5.77
C VAL A 181 6.09 2.46 -4.59
N ILE A 182 5.82 1.92 -3.41
CA ILE A 182 6.55 2.24 -2.18
C ILE A 182 8.02 1.84 -2.30
N ILE A 183 8.29 0.63 -2.78
CA ILE A 183 9.64 0.09 -2.96
C ILE A 183 10.44 0.96 -3.95
N PHE A 184 9.85 1.28 -5.11
CA PHE A 184 10.52 2.10 -6.13
C PHE A 184 10.83 3.51 -5.62
N VAL A 185 9.90 4.16 -4.93
CA VAL A 185 10.13 5.49 -4.35
C VAL A 185 11.26 5.43 -3.31
N CYS A 186 11.22 4.45 -2.41
CA CYS A 186 12.28 4.27 -1.41
C CYS A 186 13.63 3.97 -2.07
N MET A 187 13.67 3.14 -3.10
CA MET A 187 14.90 2.81 -3.84
C MET A 187 15.50 4.06 -4.51
N ILE A 188 14.70 4.79 -5.27
CA ILE A 188 15.19 5.99 -6.01
C ILE A 188 15.75 7.02 -5.04
N ILE A 189 15.02 7.30 -3.94
CA ILE A 189 15.46 8.29 -2.95
C ILE A 189 16.73 7.84 -2.24
N SER A 190 16.81 6.57 -1.83
CA SER A 190 18.00 6.05 -1.13
C SER A 190 19.26 6.06 -2.01
N ILE A 191 19.12 5.70 -3.29
CA ILE A 191 20.22 5.75 -4.26
C ILE A 191 20.67 7.21 -4.46
N LYS A 192 19.73 8.11 -4.75
CA LYS A 192 20.03 9.54 -4.93
C LYS A 192 20.76 10.12 -3.72
N SER A 193 20.26 9.88 -2.52
CA SER A 193 20.86 10.38 -1.28
C SER A 193 22.26 9.80 -1.03
N LYS A 194 22.48 8.52 -1.33
CA LYS A 194 23.79 7.89 -1.23
C LYS A 194 24.81 8.58 -2.15
N PHE A 195 24.44 8.81 -3.42
CA PHE A 195 25.36 9.46 -4.37
C PHE A 195 25.65 10.92 -4.01
N GLN A 196 24.65 11.67 -3.51
CA GLN A 196 24.86 13.05 -3.08
C GLN A 196 25.86 13.14 -1.90
N ASN A 197 25.83 12.21 -0.96
CA ASN A 197 26.73 12.18 0.18
C ASN A 197 28.17 11.75 -0.16
N HIS A 198 28.42 11.25 -1.37
CA HIS A 198 29.76 10.89 -1.84
C HIS A 198 30.44 12.00 -2.67
N ILE A 199 29.70 13.06 -3.03
CA ILE A 199 30.22 14.17 -3.85
C ILE A 199 30.67 15.36 -2.96
N VAL A 200 30.32 15.35 -1.70
CA VAL A 200 30.75 16.32 -0.67
C VAL A 200 31.89 15.73 0.14
#